data_b9e73fecf2ddcff909195d2a27ae872a
#
_entry.id   b9e73fecf2ddcff909195d2a27ae872a
#
_cell.length_a   1.000
_cell.length_b   1.000
_cell.length_c   1.000
_cell.angle_alpha   90.00
_cell.angle_beta   90.00
_cell.angle_gamma   90.00
#
_symmetry.space_group_name_H-M   'P 1'
#
loop_
_entity.id
_entity.type
_entity.pdbx_description
1 polymer ?
#
loop_
_entity_poly.entity_id
_entity_poly.type
_entity_poly.pdbx_seq_one_letter_code
_entity_poly.pdbx_strand_id
1 'polypeptide(L)'
;MSTYDAIAELPVRIDSVEYSRRQRATTSDFTRVSTIVQLHGDGETGRGEDVTYETADHDALQEAAQSFDLAGAWTVDSLSAHLEGADLFHGHTPDQEAFRNYRQWGFESAALDLALRQADTDLAGALDRSYDPVEFIVSTRLGSPPSTERIETLLDRDRNLEFKLDPTDEWDADLIDAVAATDRVRILDLKGHYEGTEVDQAPDSALYKQLLEAFPEAVIEDPALTDDTEPLFDGHRDRVSWDAPIHGVEDVKSLPFAPEWLNIKPSRFGSIASLFETIEYCFDHGIEMYGGGQFELDVGREQLHVIASLFYPDAPNDVAPGAYNVPALADDLPPSPLSPPDPVAGFRWSTTDS
;
A
#
# COMPACT_ATOMS: atom_id res chain seq x y z
N MET A 1 -23.90 -2.82 11.31
CA MET A 1 -23.10 -3.96 10.82
C MET A 1 -21.83 -3.33 10.29
N SER A 2 -20.69 -3.75 10.79
CA SER A 2 -19.43 -3.21 10.30
C SER A 2 -19.12 -3.72 8.88
N THR A 3 -18.21 -3.06 8.18
CA THR A 3 -17.75 -3.52 6.85
C THR A 3 -17.19 -4.95 6.93
N TYR A 4 -16.45 -5.24 8.01
CA TYR A 4 -15.92 -6.59 8.23
C TYR A 4 -17.01 -7.62 8.47
N ASP A 5 -18.09 -7.30 9.22
CA ASP A 5 -19.22 -8.23 9.47
C ASP A 5 -19.85 -8.76 8.18
N ALA A 6 -19.79 -8.00 7.09
CA ALA A 6 -20.37 -8.41 5.81
C ALA A 6 -19.63 -9.59 5.15
N ILE A 7 -18.35 -9.78 5.49
CA ILE A 7 -17.50 -10.82 4.90
C ILE A 7 -16.97 -11.84 5.91
N ALA A 8 -17.02 -11.55 7.21
CA ALA A 8 -16.46 -12.39 8.28
C ALA A 8 -16.94 -13.84 8.22
N GLU A 9 -18.23 -14.03 7.96
CA GLU A 9 -18.87 -15.36 7.91
C GLU A 9 -18.86 -16.00 6.52
N LEU A 10 -18.20 -15.39 5.51
CA LEU A 10 -18.07 -16.03 4.20
C LEU A 10 -17.30 -17.36 4.37
N PRO A 11 -17.88 -18.47 3.89
CA PRO A 11 -17.20 -19.76 3.97
C PRO A 11 -16.02 -19.79 3.00
N VAL A 12 -14.92 -20.39 3.42
CA VAL A 12 -13.76 -20.66 2.60
C VAL A 12 -13.27 -22.10 2.80
N ARG A 13 -13.21 -22.85 1.71
CA ARG A 13 -12.66 -24.18 1.66
C ARG A 13 -11.27 -24.16 1.06
N ILE A 14 -10.29 -24.67 1.79
CA ILE A 14 -8.90 -24.79 1.32
C ILE A 14 -8.55 -26.27 1.21
N ASP A 15 -8.14 -26.70 0.03
CA ASP A 15 -7.67 -28.07 -0.25
C ASP A 15 -6.13 -28.14 -0.29
N SER A 16 -5.47 -27.10 -0.82
CA SER A 16 -4.01 -26.99 -0.88
C SER A 16 -3.52 -25.54 -0.95
N VAL A 17 -2.24 -25.36 -0.66
CA VAL A 17 -1.52 -24.08 -0.71
C VAL A 17 -0.34 -24.21 -1.66
N GLU A 18 -0.15 -23.22 -2.53
CA GLU A 18 1.04 -23.09 -3.38
C GLU A 18 1.65 -21.71 -3.24
N TYR A 19 2.97 -21.62 -3.46
CA TYR A 19 3.70 -20.36 -3.43
C TYR A 19 4.42 -20.13 -4.75
N SER A 20 4.35 -18.90 -5.26
CA SER A 20 5.13 -18.53 -6.44
C SER A 20 5.86 -17.21 -6.23
N ARG A 21 7.16 -17.23 -6.50
CA ARG A 21 8.03 -16.06 -6.34
C ARG A 21 7.82 -15.07 -7.48
N ARG A 22 7.83 -13.78 -7.14
CA ARG A 22 7.95 -12.67 -8.08
C ARG A 22 9.23 -11.89 -7.79
N GLN A 23 9.82 -11.34 -8.83
CA GLN A 23 11.03 -10.52 -8.71
C GLN A 23 11.08 -9.49 -9.82
N ARG A 24 11.41 -8.23 -9.47
CA ARG A 24 11.52 -7.12 -10.41
C ARG A 24 12.52 -6.07 -9.92
N ALA A 25 13.32 -5.51 -10.85
CA ALA A 25 14.08 -4.29 -10.57
C ALA A 25 13.12 -3.09 -10.45
N THR A 26 13.35 -2.24 -9.48
CA THR A 26 12.53 -1.04 -9.21
C THR A 26 13.23 0.24 -9.65
N THR A 27 12.49 1.36 -9.68
CA THR A 27 13.04 2.71 -9.88
C THR A 27 13.82 3.23 -8.67
N SER A 28 13.79 2.52 -7.55
CA SER A 28 14.49 2.87 -6.30
C SER A 28 15.79 2.10 -6.12
N ASP A 29 16.39 1.60 -7.21
CA ASP A 29 17.69 0.94 -7.30
C ASP A 29 17.85 -0.36 -6.49
N PHE A 30 16.74 -1.02 -6.15
CA PHE A 30 16.76 -2.35 -5.53
C PHE A 30 15.93 -3.36 -6.32
N THR A 31 16.23 -4.65 -6.12
CA THR A 31 15.43 -5.74 -6.66
C THR A 31 14.37 -6.15 -5.66
N ARG A 32 13.11 -5.83 -5.96
CA ARG A 32 11.97 -6.28 -5.17
C ARG A 32 11.72 -7.77 -5.38
N VAL A 33 11.55 -8.50 -4.28
CA VAL A 33 11.06 -9.89 -4.25
C VAL A 33 9.75 -9.91 -3.48
N SER A 34 8.77 -10.68 -3.94
CA SER A 34 7.55 -11.00 -3.22
C SER A 34 7.14 -12.46 -3.45
N THR A 35 6.22 -12.96 -2.63
CA THR A 35 5.66 -14.31 -2.80
C THR A 35 4.16 -14.22 -2.96
N ILE A 36 3.64 -14.80 -4.05
CA ILE A 36 2.22 -14.99 -4.21
C ILE A 36 1.80 -16.24 -3.44
N VAL A 37 0.92 -16.06 -2.48
CA VAL A 37 0.21 -17.12 -1.77
C VAL A 37 -1.00 -17.50 -2.62
N GLN A 38 -1.11 -18.78 -2.98
CA GLN A 38 -2.22 -19.33 -3.74
C GLN A 38 -2.92 -20.38 -2.89
N LEU A 39 -4.19 -20.14 -2.59
CA LEU A 39 -5.06 -21.05 -1.85
C LEU A 39 -6.03 -21.69 -2.84
N HIS A 40 -6.00 -23.02 -2.96
CA HIS A 40 -6.87 -23.76 -3.86
C HIS A 40 -7.98 -24.47 -3.09
N GLY A 41 -9.22 -24.42 -3.56
CA GLY A 41 -10.35 -25.13 -2.95
C GLY A 41 -11.62 -25.04 -3.79
N ASP A 42 -12.40 -26.10 -3.86
CA ASP A 42 -13.66 -26.23 -4.61
C ASP A 42 -13.56 -25.80 -6.10
N GLY A 43 -12.39 -25.99 -6.71
CA GLY A 43 -12.12 -25.66 -8.11
C GLY A 43 -11.71 -24.20 -8.35
N GLU A 44 -11.68 -23.37 -7.30
CA GLU A 44 -11.27 -21.97 -7.35
C GLU A 44 -9.87 -21.77 -6.79
N THR A 45 -9.27 -20.61 -7.10
CA THR A 45 -7.96 -20.20 -6.59
C THR A 45 -7.99 -18.78 -6.10
N GLY A 46 -7.80 -18.59 -4.80
CA GLY A 46 -7.57 -17.30 -4.17
C GLY A 46 -6.08 -16.95 -4.16
N ARG A 47 -5.75 -15.68 -4.38
CA ARG A 47 -4.37 -15.18 -4.45
C ARG A 47 -4.18 -13.97 -3.55
N GLY A 48 -3.04 -13.92 -2.86
CA GLY A 48 -2.57 -12.78 -2.10
C GLY A 48 -1.07 -12.63 -2.25
N GLU A 49 -0.51 -11.48 -1.87
CA GLU A 49 0.90 -11.19 -2.05
C GLU A 49 1.56 -10.87 -0.71
N ASP A 50 2.50 -11.73 -0.29
CA ASP A 50 3.42 -11.45 0.80
C ASP A 50 4.47 -10.46 0.33
N VAL A 51 4.49 -9.30 0.95
CA VAL A 51 5.34 -8.17 0.59
C VAL A 51 6.44 -7.90 1.62
N THR A 52 6.84 -8.91 2.38
CA THR A 52 8.04 -8.90 3.23
C THR A 52 9.25 -8.41 2.41
N TYR A 53 10.20 -7.71 3.00
CA TYR A 53 11.32 -7.15 2.23
C TYR A 53 12.51 -8.10 2.08
N GLU A 54 12.74 -8.97 3.08
CA GLU A 54 13.90 -9.84 3.08
C GLU A 54 13.74 -11.04 2.12
N THR A 55 14.64 -11.14 1.15
CA THR A 55 14.64 -12.24 0.18
C THR A 55 14.72 -13.60 0.85
N ALA A 56 15.50 -13.74 1.94
CA ALA A 56 15.64 -14.98 2.68
C ALA A 56 14.32 -15.46 3.31
N ASP A 57 13.44 -14.54 3.73
CA ASP A 57 12.14 -14.87 4.28
C ASP A 57 11.21 -15.47 3.23
N HIS A 58 11.29 -15.01 1.97
CA HIS A 58 10.54 -15.58 0.86
C HIS A 58 11.06 -16.98 0.48
N ASP A 59 12.38 -17.17 0.47
CA ASP A 59 12.99 -18.47 0.19
C ASP A 59 12.60 -19.50 1.27
N ALA A 60 12.66 -19.10 2.55
CA ALA A 60 12.24 -19.94 3.68
C ALA A 60 10.74 -20.33 3.60
N LEU A 61 9.87 -19.39 3.21
CA LEU A 61 8.43 -19.67 3.04
C LEU A 61 8.18 -20.73 1.97
N GLN A 62 8.90 -20.67 0.84
CA GLN A 62 8.75 -21.65 -0.23
C GLN A 62 9.26 -23.02 0.14
N GLU A 63 10.34 -23.12 0.91
CA GLU A 63 10.86 -24.40 1.43
C GLU A 63 9.89 -25.02 2.43
N ALA A 64 9.17 -24.21 3.19
CA ALA A 64 8.24 -24.62 4.24
C ALA A 64 6.83 -24.99 3.75
N ALA A 65 6.59 -25.02 2.47
CA ALA A 65 5.31 -25.00 1.73
C ALA A 65 4.14 -25.88 2.24
N GLN A 66 4.27 -26.69 3.27
CA GLN A 66 3.21 -27.59 3.74
C GLN A 66 2.93 -27.50 5.25
N SER A 67 3.44 -26.48 5.94
CA SER A 67 3.54 -26.50 7.40
C SER A 67 2.49 -25.69 8.17
N PHE A 68 1.57 -24.95 7.51
CA PHE A 68 0.65 -24.05 8.22
C PHE A 68 -0.72 -24.68 8.55
N ASP A 69 -0.98 -25.91 8.17
CA ASP A 69 -2.24 -26.65 8.44
C ASP A 69 -3.50 -25.87 8.03
N LEU A 70 -3.46 -25.25 6.85
CA LEU A 70 -4.54 -24.42 6.33
C LEU A 70 -5.65 -25.22 5.63
N ALA A 71 -5.39 -26.51 5.27
CA ALA A 71 -6.38 -27.33 4.60
C ALA A 71 -7.59 -27.58 5.51
N GLY A 72 -8.78 -27.29 5.00
CA GLY A 72 -10.01 -27.45 5.79
C GLY A 72 -11.15 -26.55 5.34
N ALA A 73 -12.16 -26.49 6.16
CA ALA A 73 -13.32 -25.61 6.01
C ALA A 73 -13.27 -24.54 7.10
N TRP A 74 -13.31 -23.31 6.69
CA TRP A 74 -13.19 -22.11 7.52
C TRP A 74 -14.30 -21.11 7.19
N THR A 75 -14.44 -20.07 8.00
CA THR A 75 -14.93 -18.76 7.58
C THR A 75 -13.73 -17.82 7.45
N VAL A 76 -13.89 -16.67 6.80
CA VAL A 76 -12.85 -15.64 6.73
C VAL A 76 -12.36 -15.29 8.15
N ASP A 77 -13.28 -15.07 9.10
CA ASP A 77 -12.96 -14.76 10.50
C ASP A 77 -12.21 -15.90 11.21
N SER A 78 -12.68 -17.15 11.10
CA SER A 78 -12.03 -18.26 11.78
C SER A 78 -10.65 -18.58 11.22
N LEU A 79 -10.42 -18.33 9.92
CA LEU A 79 -9.09 -18.47 9.33
C LEU A 79 -8.17 -17.33 9.75
N SER A 80 -8.67 -16.10 9.83
CA SER A 80 -7.92 -14.95 10.37
C SER A 80 -7.42 -15.26 11.80
N ALA A 81 -8.31 -15.72 12.69
CA ALA A 81 -7.95 -16.11 14.05
C ALA A 81 -6.91 -17.26 14.10
N HIS A 82 -6.97 -18.20 13.14
CA HIS A 82 -5.95 -19.24 13.02
C HIS A 82 -4.58 -18.68 12.62
N LEU A 83 -4.55 -17.75 11.64
CA LEU A 83 -3.32 -17.11 11.15
C LEU A 83 -2.65 -16.25 12.22
N GLU A 84 -3.41 -15.54 13.05
CA GLU A 84 -2.88 -14.77 14.19
C GLU A 84 -2.12 -15.64 15.18
N GLY A 85 -2.57 -16.88 15.37
CA GLY A 85 -1.93 -17.86 16.25
C GLY A 85 -0.78 -18.66 15.61
N ALA A 86 -0.60 -18.56 14.29
CA ALA A 86 0.37 -19.34 13.54
C ALA A 86 1.75 -18.66 13.50
N ASP A 87 2.81 -19.47 13.59
CA ASP A 87 4.17 -19.00 13.33
C ASP A 87 4.45 -19.01 11.82
N LEU A 88 4.10 -17.93 11.14
CA LEU A 88 4.27 -17.77 9.70
C LEU A 88 5.74 -17.61 9.27
N PHE A 89 6.68 -17.52 10.22
CA PHE A 89 8.12 -17.42 9.99
C PHE A 89 8.91 -18.65 10.44
N HIS A 90 8.23 -19.75 10.84
CA HIS A 90 8.84 -21.04 11.20
C HIS A 90 9.94 -20.93 12.28
N GLY A 91 9.69 -20.14 13.32
CA GLY A 91 10.65 -19.92 14.41
C GLY A 91 11.76 -18.91 14.07
N HIS A 92 11.79 -18.40 12.86
CA HIS A 92 12.65 -17.28 12.50
C HIS A 92 12.06 -15.95 13.00
N THR A 93 12.92 -15.07 13.49
CA THR A 93 12.48 -13.72 13.85
C THR A 93 12.74 -12.81 12.65
N PRO A 94 11.70 -12.18 12.06
CA PRO A 94 11.90 -11.24 10.97
C PRO A 94 12.69 -10.02 11.45
N ASP A 95 13.42 -9.37 10.54
CA ASP A 95 14.27 -8.22 10.85
C ASP A 95 13.45 -7.01 11.36
N GLN A 96 12.19 -6.92 10.94
CA GLN A 96 11.24 -5.92 11.42
C GLN A 96 9.92 -6.58 11.82
N GLU A 97 9.33 -6.15 12.93
CA GLU A 97 8.06 -6.70 13.42
C GLU A 97 6.92 -6.50 12.41
N ALA A 98 6.92 -5.41 11.66
CA ALA A 98 5.94 -5.13 10.60
C ALA A 98 5.90 -6.23 9.51
N PHE A 99 6.97 -6.99 9.31
CA PHE A 99 7.00 -8.09 8.33
C PHE A 99 6.04 -9.22 8.68
N ARG A 100 5.67 -9.37 9.96
CA ARG A 100 4.63 -10.32 10.37
C ARG A 100 3.27 -9.94 9.76
N ASN A 101 2.93 -8.65 9.82
CA ASN A 101 1.71 -8.14 9.22
C ASN A 101 1.73 -8.30 7.69
N TYR A 102 2.86 -8.02 7.04
CA TYR A 102 2.98 -8.14 5.57
C TYR A 102 2.75 -9.57 5.10
N ARG A 103 3.30 -10.54 5.82
CA ARG A 103 3.08 -11.96 5.51
C ARG A 103 1.67 -12.40 5.83
N GLN A 104 1.13 -12.04 6.99
CA GLN A 104 -0.24 -12.35 7.36
C GLN A 104 -1.22 -11.82 6.31
N TRP A 105 -1.05 -10.57 5.87
CA TRP A 105 -1.83 -9.97 4.78
C TRP A 105 -1.82 -10.82 3.51
N GLY A 106 -0.68 -11.38 3.13
CA GLY A 106 -0.58 -12.27 1.97
C GLY A 106 -1.51 -13.48 2.06
N PHE A 107 -1.66 -14.08 3.24
CA PHE A 107 -2.59 -15.20 3.48
C PHE A 107 -4.04 -14.72 3.61
N GLU A 108 -4.28 -13.66 4.36
CA GLU A 108 -5.62 -13.08 4.59
C GLU A 108 -6.27 -12.65 3.26
N SER A 109 -5.52 -11.93 2.43
CA SER A 109 -6.01 -11.46 1.14
C SER A 109 -6.25 -12.61 0.15
N ALA A 110 -5.40 -13.66 0.18
CA ALA A 110 -5.63 -14.88 -0.59
C ALA A 110 -6.89 -15.63 -0.14
N ALA A 111 -7.15 -15.67 1.17
CA ALA A 111 -8.33 -16.32 1.73
C ALA A 111 -9.62 -15.57 1.38
N LEU A 112 -9.59 -14.25 1.46
CA LEU A 112 -10.74 -13.42 1.05
C LEU A 112 -11.02 -13.56 -0.45
N ASP A 113 -9.98 -13.53 -1.30
CA ASP A 113 -10.14 -13.76 -2.75
C ASP A 113 -10.76 -15.12 -3.05
N LEU A 114 -10.30 -16.19 -2.36
CA LEU A 114 -10.86 -17.52 -2.50
C LEU A 114 -12.33 -17.59 -2.04
N ALA A 115 -12.64 -17.04 -0.86
CA ALA A 115 -13.99 -17.07 -0.31
C ALA A 115 -15.00 -16.37 -1.24
N LEU A 116 -14.63 -15.18 -1.75
CA LEU A 116 -15.46 -14.43 -2.69
C LEU A 116 -15.69 -15.21 -4.00
N ARG A 117 -14.66 -15.85 -4.55
CA ARG A 117 -14.77 -16.68 -5.76
C ARG A 117 -15.64 -17.90 -5.55
N GLN A 118 -15.48 -18.59 -4.41
CA GLN A 118 -16.34 -19.73 -4.05
C GLN A 118 -17.81 -19.33 -3.84
N ALA A 119 -18.04 -18.07 -3.46
CA ALA A 119 -19.38 -17.49 -3.34
C ALA A 119 -19.92 -16.89 -4.67
N ASP A 120 -19.19 -17.01 -5.78
CA ASP A 120 -19.52 -16.44 -7.09
C ASP A 120 -19.82 -14.92 -7.02
N THR A 121 -18.98 -14.18 -6.28
CA THR A 121 -19.11 -12.74 -6.06
C THR A 121 -17.74 -12.05 -6.06
N ASP A 122 -17.76 -10.73 -5.90
CA ASP A 122 -16.57 -9.89 -5.68
C ASP A 122 -16.74 -9.07 -4.40
N LEU A 123 -15.70 -8.30 -4.04
CA LEU A 123 -15.71 -7.54 -2.79
C LEU A 123 -16.79 -6.44 -2.79
N ALA A 124 -17.05 -5.77 -3.92
CA ALA A 124 -18.09 -4.75 -4.01
C ALA A 124 -19.47 -5.35 -3.77
N GLY A 125 -19.77 -6.50 -4.42
CA GLY A 125 -21.01 -7.24 -4.23
C GLY A 125 -21.22 -7.71 -2.79
N ALA A 126 -20.16 -8.20 -2.14
CA ALA A 126 -20.22 -8.63 -0.73
C ALA A 126 -20.46 -7.46 0.24
N LEU A 127 -19.98 -6.26 -0.09
CA LEU A 127 -20.11 -5.05 0.73
C LEU A 127 -21.30 -4.17 0.36
N ASP A 128 -22.13 -4.56 -0.64
CA ASP A 128 -23.21 -3.73 -1.22
C ASP A 128 -22.70 -2.34 -1.67
N ARG A 129 -21.55 -2.33 -2.35
CA ARG A 129 -20.89 -1.13 -2.92
C ARG A 129 -20.76 -1.27 -4.43
N SER A 130 -20.24 -0.23 -5.09
CA SER A 130 -19.85 -0.22 -6.50
C SER A 130 -18.40 0.22 -6.65
N TYR A 131 -17.76 -0.25 -7.71
CA TYR A 131 -16.41 0.23 -8.06
C TYR A 131 -16.50 1.57 -8.78
N ASP A 132 -15.66 2.51 -8.34
CA ASP A 132 -15.41 3.78 -9.01
C ASP A 132 -14.00 3.78 -9.65
N PRO A 133 -13.78 4.57 -10.72
CA PRO A 133 -12.44 4.74 -11.27
C PRO A 133 -11.47 5.29 -10.21
N VAL A 134 -10.26 4.74 -10.16
CA VAL A 134 -9.25 5.10 -9.14
C VAL A 134 -8.34 6.19 -9.68
N GLU A 135 -8.36 7.37 -9.08
CA GLU A 135 -7.30 8.34 -9.28
C GLU A 135 -6.01 7.84 -8.62
N PHE A 136 -4.91 7.89 -9.36
CA PHE A 136 -3.60 7.54 -8.81
C PHE A 136 -2.56 8.61 -9.13
N ILE A 137 -1.57 8.70 -8.25
CA ILE A 137 -0.36 9.51 -8.43
C ILE A 137 0.85 8.58 -8.59
N VAL A 138 1.91 9.08 -9.20
CA VAL A 138 3.13 8.32 -9.44
C VAL A 138 4.16 8.66 -8.36
N SER A 139 4.48 7.65 -7.52
CA SER A 139 5.60 7.77 -6.59
C SER A 139 6.91 7.58 -7.32
N THR A 140 7.84 8.52 -7.19
CA THR A 140 9.16 8.43 -7.82
C THR A 140 10.21 9.22 -7.05
N ARG A 141 11.48 8.81 -7.20
CA ARG A 141 12.66 9.55 -6.72
C ARG A 141 13.27 10.33 -7.85
N LEU A 142 13.94 11.43 -7.52
CA LEU A 142 14.58 12.30 -8.49
C LEU A 142 16.02 11.89 -8.86
N GLY A 143 16.48 10.75 -8.36
CA GLY A 143 17.82 10.21 -8.63
C GLY A 143 18.91 10.78 -7.71
N SER A 144 20.17 10.40 -7.97
CA SER A 144 21.36 10.98 -7.33
C SER A 144 22.46 11.19 -8.40
N PRO A 145 22.84 12.45 -8.71
CA PRO A 145 22.25 13.69 -8.19
C PRO A 145 20.77 13.86 -8.61
N PRO A 146 19.94 14.53 -7.79
CA PRO A 146 18.52 14.67 -8.09
C PRO A 146 18.29 15.63 -9.28
N SER A 147 17.27 15.31 -10.10
CA SER A 147 16.89 16.12 -11.27
C SER A 147 15.40 15.98 -11.59
N THR A 148 14.85 16.90 -12.41
CA THR A 148 13.47 16.86 -12.88
C THR A 148 13.24 15.89 -14.04
N GLU A 149 14.28 15.26 -14.60
CA GLU A 149 14.24 14.47 -15.83
C GLU A 149 13.16 13.38 -15.80
N ARG A 150 13.00 12.69 -14.66
CA ARG A 150 12.00 11.63 -14.50
C ARG A 150 10.58 12.19 -14.55
N ILE A 151 10.31 13.30 -13.87
CA ILE A 151 9.02 13.99 -13.87
C ILE A 151 8.71 14.47 -15.29
N GLU A 152 9.65 15.16 -15.95
CA GLU A 152 9.49 15.67 -17.31
C GLU A 152 9.18 14.53 -18.30
N THR A 153 9.91 13.41 -18.20
CA THR A 153 9.67 12.22 -19.02
C THR A 153 8.26 11.66 -18.84
N LEU A 154 7.74 11.65 -17.62
CA LEU A 154 6.39 11.18 -17.33
C LEU A 154 5.34 12.19 -17.81
N LEU A 155 5.55 13.49 -17.62
CA LEU A 155 4.65 14.57 -18.08
C LEU A 155 4.63 14.70 -19.60
N ASP A 156 5.68 14.32 -20.30
CA ASP A 156 5.68 14.22 -21.77
C ASP A 156 4.76 13.10 -22.28
N ARG A 157 4.51 12.06 -21.47
CA ARG A 157 3.57 10.97 -21.77
C ARG A 157 2.13 11.35 -21.44
N ASP A 158 1.91 11.86 -20.23
CA ASP A 158 0.63 12.37 -19.78
C ASP A 158 0.83 13.61 -18.89
N ARG A 159 0.37 14.77 -19.36
CA ARG A 159 0.50 16.04 -18.65
C ARG A 159 -0.37 16.17 -17.41
N ASN A 160 -1.30 15.24 -17.21
CA ASN A 160 -2.21 15.24 -16.06
C ASN A 160 -1.69 14.40 -14.90
N LEU A 161 -0.59 13.64 -15.10
CA LEU A 161 0.01 12.87 -14.01
C LEU A 161 0.40 13.78 -12.84
N GLU A 162 0.16 13.26 -11.65
CA GLU A 162 0.53 13.88 -10.40
C GLU A 162 1.50 12.98 -9.65
N PHE A 163 2.23 13.53 -8.67
CA PHE A 163 3.39 12.85 -8.09
C PHE A 163 3.37 12.84 -6.56
N LYS A 164 3.88 11.74 -6.02
CA LYS A 164 4.45 11.63 -4.69
C LYS A 164 5.97 11.60 -4.81
N LEU A 165 6.66 12.44 -4.06
CA LEU A 165 8.11 12.55 -4.09
C LEU A 165 8.70 12.38 -2.69
N ASP A 166 9.93 11.86 -2.63
CA ASP A 166 10.72 11.70 -1.41
C ASP A 166 11.84 12.78 -1.42
N PRO A 167 11.64 13.98 -0.83
CA PRO A 167 12.69 15.01 -0.74
C PRO A 167 13.86 14.51 0.12
N THR A 168 15.07 14.84 -0.29
CA THR A 168 16.31 14.52 0.43
C THR A 168 17.12 15.79 0.72
N ASP A 169 18.15 15.70 1.53
CA ASP A 169 19.12 16.77 1.81
C ASP A 169 19.92 17.22 0.58
N GLU A 170 19.86 16.45 -0.53
CA GLU A 170 20.44 16.83 -1.82
C GLU A 170 19.54 17.80 -2.62
N TRP A 171 18.29 18.09 -2.16
CA TRP A 171 17.41 19.03 -2.85
C TRP A 171 17.79 20.47 -2.53
N ASP A 172 18.36 21.15 -3.49
CA ASP A 172 18.63 22.60 -3.40
C ASP A 172 17.42 23.45 -3.80
N ALA A 173 17.52 24.75 -3.56
CA ALA A 173 16.42 25.68 -3.84
C ALA A 173 16.05 25.72 -5.33
N ASP A 174 17.03 25.59 -6.23
CA ASP A 174 16.78 25.64 -7.67
C ASP A 174 15.97 24.41 -8.12
N LEU A 175 16.28 23.22 -7.55
CA LEU A 175 15.52 22.00 -7.80
C LEU A 175 14.10 22.08 -7.21
N ILE A 176 13.97 22.56 -5.97
CA ILE A 176 12.67 22.74 -5.32
C ILE A 176 11.78 23.67 -6.15
N ASP A 177 12.32 24.82 -6.61
CA ASP A 177 11.60 25.75 -7.46
C ASP A 177 11.19 25.13 -8.81
N ALA A 178 12.10 24.34 -9.43
CA ALA A 178 11.82 23.68 -10.70
C ALA A 178 10.71 22.61 -10.57
N VAL A 179 10.74 21.82 -9.48
CA VAL A 179 9.70 20.82 -9.18
C VAL A 179 8.37 21.48 -8.86
N ALA A 180 8.36 22.54 -8.04
CA ALA A 180 7.17 23.30 -7.70
C ALA A 180 6.52 23.95 -8.93
N ALA A 181 7.34 24.44 -9.88
CA ALA A 181 6.85 25.01 -11.13
C ALA A 181 6.07 24.02 -12.02
N THR A 182 6.17 22.73 -11.79
CA THR A 182 5.36 21.71 -12.49
C THR A 182 3.88 21.77 -12.09
N ASP A 183 3.57 22.22 -10.86
CA ASP A 183 2.24 22.24 -10.25
C ASP A 183 1.57 20.84 -10.26
N ARG A 184 2.38 19.79 -10.03
CA ARG A 184 1.96 18.37 -10.12
C ARG A 184 2.29 17.55 -8.89
N VAL A 185 2.88 18.14 -7.87
CA VAL A 185 3.22 17.41 -6.63
C VAL A 185 2.03 17.44 -5.69
N ARG A 186 1.54 16.26 -5.33
CA ARG A 186 0.41 16.09 -4.39
C ARG A 186 0.85 15.65 -3.01
N ILE A 187 1.92 14.88 -2.91
CA ILE A 187 2.44 14.35 -1.66
C ILE A 187 3.97 14.49 -1.62
N LEU A 188 4.48 14.97 -0.49
CA LEU A 188 5.90 14.95 -0.15
C LEU A 188 6.09 14.03 1.06
N ASP A 189 6.83 12.94 0.89
CA ASP A 189 7.09 11.94 1.92
C ASP A 189 8.47 12.19 2.54
N LEU A 190 8.48 12.65 3.77
CA LEU A 190 9.68 13.09 4.49
C LEU A 190 10.43 11.97 5.20
N LYS A 191 9.89 10.74 5.18
CA LYS A 191 10.52 9.53 5.74
C LYS A 191 10.97 9.63 7.21
N GLY A 192 10.37 10.50 7.98
CA GLY A 192 10.78 10.79 9.36
C GLY A 192 10.53 9.69 10.39
N HIS A 193 9.91 8.57 9.99
CA HIS A 193 9.62 7.41 10.84
C HIS A 193 10.34 6.12 10.42
N TYR A 194 11.38 6.23 9.59
CA TYR A 194 12.15 5.10 9.07
C TYR A 194 13.54 4.97 9.69
N GLU A 195 13.70 5.38 10.97
CA GLU A 195 14.97 5.41 11.70
C GLU A 195 15.74 4.08 11.60
N GLY A 196 17.01 4.17 11.21
CA GLY A 196 17.90 3.02 11.08
C GLY A 196 17.70 2.17 9.83
N THR A 197 16.85 2.57 8.89
CA THR A 197 16.67 1.90 7.59
C THR A 197 17.47 2.60 6.48
N GLU A 198 17.58 1.98 5.29
CA GLU A 198 18.27 2.59 4.12
C GLU A 198 17.55 3.85 3.59
N VAL A 199 16.29 4.06 3.97
CA VAL A 199 15.48 5.22 3.56
C VAL A 199 15.33 6.26 4.68
N ASP A 200 16.01 6.07 5.80
CA ASP A 200 16.06 6.99 6.93
C ASP A 200 16.57 8.36 6.51
N GLN A 201 15.86 9.40 6.92
CA GLN A 201 16.25 10.78 6.67
C GLN A 201 16.24 11.56 7.97
N ALA A 202 17.39 12.14 8.30
CA ALA A 202 17.49 13.00 9.46
C ALA A 202 16.58 14.24 9.28
N PRO A 203 15.84 14.66 10.33
CA PRO A 203 15.00 15.83 10.25
C PRO A 203 15.83 17.09 9.93
N ASP A 204 15.43 17.81 8.88
CA ASP A 204 16.04 19.07 8.45
C ASP A 204 15.00 20.20 8.46
N SER A 205 15.08 21.06 9.48
CA SER A 205 14.14 22.17 9.62
C SER A 205 14.22 23.22 8.51
N ALA A 206 15.37 23.38 7.87
CA ALA A 206 15.54 24.30 6.74
C ALA A 206 14.89 23.77 5.48
N LEU A 207 15.12 22.48 5.18
CA LEU A 207 14.44 21.77 4.08
C LEU A 207 12.92 21.77 4.28
N TYR A 208 12.44 21.36 5.46
CA TYR A 208 10.99 21.31 5.75
C TYR A 208 10.32 22.64 5.54
N LYS A 209 10.95 23.74 6.01
CA LYS A 209 10.42 25.10 5.78
C LYS A 209 10.32 25.43 4.29
N GLN A 210 11.35 25.16 3.51
CA GLN A 210 11.36 25.42 2.06
C GLN A 210 10.25 24.61 1.35
N LEU A 211 10.09 23.32 1.70
CA LEU A 211 9.06 22.48 1.13
C LEU A 211 7.65 22.96 1.47
N LEU A 212 7.39 23.34 2.72
CA LEU A 212 6.10 23.88 3.14
C LEU A 212 5.73 25.18 2.42
N GLU A 213 6.73 26.04 2.12
CA GLU A 213 6.56 27.30 1.37
C GLU A 213 6.38 27.06 -0.14
N ALA A 214 7.15 26.14 -0.72
CA ALA A 214 7.14 25.87 -2.16
C ALA A 214 5.94 25.03 -2.62
N PHE A 215 5.40 24.16 -1.75
CA PHE A 215 4.28 23.27 -2.04
C PHE A 215 3.10 23.50 -1.07
N PRO A 216 2.40 24.62 -1.15
CA PRO A 216 1.38 25.00 -0.17
C PRO A 216 0.17 24.07 -0.12
N GLU A 217 -0.12 23.36 -1.22
CA GLU A 217 -1.28 22.45 -1.33
C GLU A 217 -0.91 20.97 -1.18
N ALA A 218 0.39 20.62 -1.10
CA ALA A 218 0.80 19.23 -1.01
C ALA A 218 0.57 18.67 0.41
N VAL A 219 0.16 17.41 0.48
CA VAL A 219 0.15 16.62 1.71
C VAL A 219 1.59 16.30 2.10
N ILE A 220 1.90 16.42 3.39
CA ILE A 220 3.23 16.13 3.94
C ILE A 220 3.15 14.84 4.73
N GLU A 221 3.73 13.78 4.17
CA GLU A 221 3.70 12.45 4.76
C GLU A 221 4.90 12.22 5.68
N ASP A 222 4.63 11.63 6.83
CA ASP A 222 5.63 11.17 7.82
C ASP A 222 6.71 12.22 8.18
N PRO A 223 6.37 13.43 8.62
CA PRO A 223 7.37 14.36 9.10
C PRO A 223 8.00 13.87 10.43
N ALA A 224 9.32 13.96 10.56
CA ALA A 224 9.97 13.79 11.86
C ALA A 224 9.70 15.02 12.74
N LEU A 225 8.93 14.84 13.81
CA LEU A 225 8.59 15.90 14.75
C LEU A 225 9.62 15.96 15.89
N THR A 226 10.45 17.00 15.88
CA THR A 226 11.45 17.31 16.91
C THR A 226 11.20 18.70 17.47
N ASP A 227 11.94 19.11 18.50
CA ASP A 227 11.84 20.46 19.06
C ASP A 227 12.06 21.55 17.98
N ASP A 228 12.83 21.26 16.91
CA ASP A 228 13.15 22.19 15.83
C ASP A 228 12.17 22.12 14.65
N THR A 229 11.54 20.98 14.41
CA THR A 229 10.67 20.76 13.23
C THR A 229 9.18 20.84 13.57
N GLU A 230 8.73 20.39 14.73
CA GLU A 230 7.32 20.43 15.15
C GLU A 230 6.69 21.82 15.02
N PRO A 231 7.36 22.93 15.45
CA PRO A 231 6.77 24.26 15.33
C PRO A 231 6.49 24.70 13.87
N LEU A 232 7.15 24.10 12.89
CA LEU A 232 6.91 24.40 11.47
C LEU A 232 5.51 23.95 11.03
N PHE A 233 4.95 22.96 11.71
CA PHE A 233 3.62 22.39 11.38
C PHE A 233 2.47 23.05 12.14
N ASP A 234 2.69 24.04 13.03
CA ASP A 234 1.63 24.73 13.78
C ASP A 234 0.61 25.45 12.88
N GLY A 235 0.75 25.60 11.67
CA GLY A 235 -0.25 26.15 10.74
C GLY A 235 -0.53 25.23 9.55
N HIS A 236 -0.05 23.99 9.60
CA HIS A 236 -0.03 23.04 8.49
C HIS A 236 -0.42 21.62 8.90
N ARG A 237 -0.95 21.42 10.13
CA ARG A 237 -1.35 20.09 10.63
C ARG A 237 -2.45 19.45 9.78
N ASP A 238 -3.26 20.26 9.15
CA ASP A 238 -4.32 19.88 8.19
C ASP A 238 -3.79 19.22 6.91
N ARG A 239 -2.49 19.34 6.65
CA ARG A 239 -1.81 18.72 5.50
C ARG A 239 -0.87 17.58 5.89
N VAL A 240 -0.77 17.25 7.18
CA VAL A 240 0.09 16.15 7.63
C VAL A 240 -0.62 14.82 7.47
N SER A 241 0.07 13.87 6.87
CA SER A 241 -0.33 12.48 6.73
C SER A 241 0.64 11.54 7.44
N TRP A 242 0.13 10.39 7.84
CA TRP A 242 0.91 9.35 8.52
C TRP A 242 0.83 8.04 7.75
N ASP A 243 1.99 7.39 7.54
CA ASP A 243 2.16 6.11 6.87
C ASP A 243 2.81 5.08 7.80
N ALA A 244 4.10 5.27 8.08
CA ALA A 244 4.91 4.28 8.79
C ALA A 244 4.34 3.86 10.16
N PRO A 245 3.81 4.75 11.00
CA PRO A 245 3.31 4.39 12.32
C PRO A 245 1.94 3.69 12.31
N ILE A 246 1.24 3.57 11.16
CA ILE A 246 -0.15 3.12 11.13
C ILE A 246 -0.26 1.62 10.83
N HIS A 247 -0.73 0.85 11.81
CA HIS A 247 -0.99 -0.59 11.72
C HIS A 247 -2.39 -0.96 12.24
N GLY A 248 -3.15 0.01 12.78
CA GLY A 248 -4.49 -0.16 13.31
C GLY A 248 -5.04 1.09 13.98
N VAL A 249 -6.27 1.02 14.46
CA VAL A 249 -6.99 2.15 15.08
C VAL A 249 -6.25 2.73 16.28
N GLU A 250 -5.60 1.90 17.09
CA GLU A 250 -4.89 2.37 18.30
C GLU A 250 -3.66 3.21 17.94
N ASP A 251 -3.01 2.92 16.82
CA ASP A 251 -1.91 3.74 16.31
C ASP A 251 -2.43 5.11 15.88
N VAL A 252 -3.56 5.17 15.17
CA VAL A 252 -4.20 6.43 14.78
C VAL A 252 -4.50 7.30 16.00
N LYS A 253 -5.04 6.70 17.07
CA LYS A 253 -5.34 7.41 18.32
C LYS A 253 -4.09 7.88 19.07
N SER A 254 -2.95 7.25 18.83
CA SER A 254 -1.68 7.50 19.51
C SER A 254 -0.80 8.53 18.80
N LEU A 255 -1.24 9.05 17.66
CA LEU A 255 -0.52 10.07 16.90
C LEU A 255 -0.32 11.36 17.71
N PRO A 256 0.72 12.16 17.45
CA PRO A 256 1.03 13.38 18.19
C PRO A 256 -0.10 14.41 18.20
N PHE A 257 -0.94 14.41 17.17
CA PHE A 257 -2.16 15.22 17.04
C PHE A 257 -3.19 14.47 16.18
N ALA A 258 -4.45 14.89 16.23
CA ALA A 258 -5.51 14.30 15.42
C ALA A 258 -5.16 14.43 13.93
N PRO A 259 -5.10 13.33 13.17
CA PRO A 259 -4.76 13.37 11.76
C PRO A 259 -5.92 13.88 10.92
N GLU A 260 -5.62 14.64 9.87
CA GLU A 260 -6.57 14.95 8.79
C GLU A 260 -6.40 13.97 7.62
N TRP A 261 -5.21 13.37 7.45
CA TRP A 261 -4.87 12.45 6.38
C TRP A 261 -4.16 11.20 6.88
N LEU A 262 -4.48 10.03 6.30
CA LEU A 262 -3.74 8.78 6.50
C LEU A 262 -3.44 8.10 5.16
N ASN A 263 -2.23 7.54 5.06
CA ASN A 263 -1.86 6.60 4.00
C ASN A 263 -2.26 5.19 4.42
N ILE A 264 -3.22 4.60 3.71
CA ILE A 264 -3.73 3.26 3.97
C ILE A 264 -2.95 2.25 3.13
N LYS A 265 -2.07 1.49 3.79
CA LYS A 265 -1.31 0.38 3.18
C LYS A 265 -1.82 -0.95 3.73
N PRO A 266 -2.71 -1.66 3.03
CA PRO A 266 -3.38 -2.86 3.54
C PRO A 266 -2.46 -3.89 4.21
N SER A 267 -1.27 -4.12 3.66
CA SER A 267 -0.31 -5.07 4.23
C SER A 267 0.22 -4.68 5.62
N ARG A 268 0.16 -3.39 6.02
CA ARG A 268 0.58 -2.94 7.36
C ARG A 268 -0.37 -3.41 8.45
N PHE A 269 -1.64 -3.61 8.13
CA PHE A 269 -2.67 -4.00 9.09
C PHE A 269 -2.64 -5.51 9.43
N GLY A 270 -2.03 -6.31 8.57
CA GLY A 270 -1.93 -7.77 8.74
C GLY A 270 -3.25 -8.48 8.48
N SER A 271 -4.35 -8.09 9.12
CA SER A 271 -5.66 -8.70 8.92
C SER A 271 -6.65 -7.78 8.18
N ILE A 272 -7.61 -8.39 7.48
CA ILE A 272 -8.72 -7.70 6.83
C ILE A 272 -9.59 -6.96 7.86
N ALA A 273 -9.76 -7.56 9.05
CA ALA A 273 -10.50 -6.95 10.14
C ALA A 273 -9.88 -5.62 10.57
N SER A 274 -8.57 -5.61 10.87
CA SER A 274 -7.85 -4.40 11.30
C SER A 274 -7.87 -3.31 10.22
N LEU A 275 -7.74 -3.68 8.94
CA LEU A 275 -7.84 -2.76 7.82
C LEU A 275 -9.22 -2.09 7.79
N PHE A 276 -10.31 -2.88 7.80
CA PHE A 276 -11.67 -2.33 7.69
C PHE A 276 -12.09 -1.55 8.92
N GLU A 277 -11.71 -1.98 10.12
CA GLU A 277 -11.92 -1.20 11.35
C GLU A 277 -11.25 0.18 11.28
N THR A 278 -10.05 0.24 10.71
CA THR A 278 -9.33 1.52 10.57
C THR A 278 -9.98 2.41 9.50
N ILE A 279 -10.40 1.86 8.36
CA ILE A 279 -11.12 2.60 7.33
C ILE A 279 -12.44 3.17 7.89
N GLU A 280 -13.22 2.36 8.63
CA GLU A 280 -14.45 2.82 9.28
C GLU A 280 -14.18 3.91 10.31
N TYR A 281 -13.13 3.74 11.13
CA TYR A 281 -12.71 4.76 12.08
C TYR A 281 -12.39 6.09 11.37
N CYS A 282 -11.72 6.06 10.24
CA CYS A 282 -11.43 7.25 9.46
C CYS A 282 -12.71 7.94 8.97
N PHE A 283 -13.67 7.18 8.41
CA PHE A 283 -14.95 7.74 7.99
C PHE A 283 -15.73 8.37 9.15
N ASP A 284 -15.79 7.70 10.31
CA ASP A 284 -16.51 8.18 11.48
C ASP A 284 -15.91 9.46 12.07
N HIS A 285 -14.61 9.71 11.82
CA HIS A 285 -13.89 10.86 12.35
C HIS A 285 -13.57 11.93 11.31
N GLY A 286 -13.99 11.73 10.05
CA GLY A 286 -13.74 12.67 8.96
C GLY A 286 -12.27 12.77 8.57
N ILE A 287 -11.51 11.68 8.73
CA ILE A 287 -10.11 11.59 8.34
C ILE A 287 -10.06 11.19 6.87
N GLU A 288 -9.39 12.00 6.06
CA GLU A 288 -9.16 11.71 4.66
C GLU A 288 -8.15 10.57 4.49
N MET A 289 -8.37 9.73 3.48
CA MET A 289 -7.52 8.57 3.22
C MET A 289 -7.03 8.59 1.79
N TYR A 290 -5.83 8.06 1.57
CA TYR A 290 -5.34 7.67 0.25
C TYR A 290 -4.61 6.32 0.34
N GLY A 291 -4.64 5.56 -0.75
CA GLY A 291 -4.00 4.26 -0.81
C GLY A 291 -2.50 4.36 -1.02
N GLY A 292 -1.77 3.42 -0.44
CA GLY A 292 -0.37 3.18 -0.71
C GLY A 292 -0.04 1.69 -0.72
N GLY A 293 1.17 1.34 -1.10
CA GLY A 293 1.64 -0.04 -1.18
C GLY A 293 3.06 -0.24 -0.69
N GLN A 294 3.50 -1.52 -0.72
CA GLN A 294 4.85 -1.97 -0.35
C GLN A 294 5.59 -2.54 -1.57
N PHE A 295 5.46 -1.87 -2.73
CA PHE A 295 6.01 -2.35 -4.01
C PHE A 295 5.49 -3.74 -4.41
N GLU A 296 4.18 -3.95 -4.35
CA GLU A 296 3.52 -5.16 -4.85
C GLU A 296 3.84 -5.36 -6.34
N LEU A 297 4.18 -6.59 -6.70
CA LEU A 297 4.61 -6.94 -8.05
C LEU A 297 3.52 -7.59 -8.91
N ASP A 298 2.46 -8.09 -8.27
CA ASP A 298 1.42 -8.91 -8.89
C ASP A 298 0.04 -8.57 -8.26
N VAL A 299 -0.70 -9.58 -7.81
CA VAL A 299 -2.07 -9.49 -7.29
C VAL A 299 -2.23 -8.48 -6.13
N GLY A 300 -1.22 -8.28 -5.33
CA GLY A 300 -1.27 -7.27 -4.26
C GLY A 300 -1.57 -5.87 -4.79
N ARG A 301 -0.98 -5.49 -5.93
CA ARG A 301 -1.27 -4.20 -6.60
C ARG A 301 -2.73 -4.11 -7.06
N GLU A 302 -3.29 -5.20 -7.59
CA GLU A 302 -4.70 -5.27 -7.96
C GLU A 302 -5.62 -5.10 -6.75
N GLN A 303 -5.27 -5.72 -5.62
CA GLN A 303 -6.01 -5.60 -4.36
C GLN A 303 -5.98 -4.17 -3.80
N LEU A 304 -4.87 -3.45 -3.95
CA LEU A 304 -4.82 -2.01 -3.62
C LEU A 304 -5.80 -1.20 -4.46
N HIS A 305 -5.92 -1.47 -5.77
CA HIS A 305 -6.89 -0.79 -6.63
C HIS A 305 -8.33 -1.10 -6.22
N VAL A 306 -8.64 -2.35 -5.84
CA VAL A 306 -9.97 -2.73 -5.34
C VAL A 306 -10.33 -1.93 -4.08
N ILE A 307 -9.43 -1.87 -3.10
CA ILE A 307 -9.65 -1.11 -1.86
C ILE A 307 -9.81 0.39 -2.15
N ALA A 308 -8.90 0.97 -2.95
CA ALA A 308 -8.98 2.38 -3.32
C ALA A 308 -10.31 2.73 -4.01
N SER A 309 -10.73 1.89 -4.97
CA SER A 309 -11.97 2.06 -5.71
C SER A 309 -13.23 2.05 -4.83
N LEU A 310 -13.21 1.25 -3.75
CA LEU A 310 -14.36 1.09 -2.86
C LEU A 310 -14.42 2.15 -1.76
N PHE A 311 -13.28 2.73 -1.35
CA PHE A 311 -13.24 3.52 -0.13
C PHE A 311 -12.71 4.96 -0.31
N TYR A 312 -11.79 5.20 -1.26
CA TYR A 312 -11.18 6.52 -1.47
C TYR A 312 -10.76 6.74 -2.95
N PRO A 313 -11.68 6.54 -3.94
CA PRO A 313 -11.34 6.51 -5.36
C PRO A 313 -10.76 7.83 -5.90
N ASP A 314 -11.23 8.97 -5.39
CA ASP A 314 -10.85 10.32 -5.85
C ASP A 314 -9.64 10.89 -5.10
N ALA A 315 -9.02 10.12 -4.18
CA ALA A 315 -7.86 10.55 -3.42
C ALA A 315 -6.57 10.48 -4.24
N PRO A 316 -5.48 11.16 -3.84
CA PRO A 316 -4.18 11.06 -4.51
C PRO A 316 -3.49 9.73 -4.17
N ASN A 317 -4.04 8.62 -4.69
CA ASN A 317 -3.62 7.27 -4.33
C ASN A 317 -2.22 6.94 -4.88
N ASP A 318 -1.28 6.62 -4.00
CA ASP A 318 0.06 6.12 -4.34
C ASP A 318 0.00 4.64 -4.75
N VAL A 319 -0.83 4.35 -5.74
CA VAL A 319 -1.08 2.99 -6.23
C VAL A 319 -0.96 2.89 -7.76
N ALA A 320 -0.14 3.73 -8.37
CA ALA A 320 0.09 3.68 -9.82
C ALA A 320 0.35 2.23 -10.28
N PRO A 321 -0.20 1.81 -11.45
CA PRO A 321 0.09 0.51 -12.03
C PRO A 321 1.58 0.22 -12.12
N GLY A 322 1.98 -1.06 -11.96
CA GLY A 322 3.39 -1.46 -11.89
C GLY A 322 4.25 -1.05 -13.08
N ALA A 323 3.64 -0.71 -14.22
CA ALA A 323 4.32 -0.16 -15.39
C ALA A 323 4.98 1.21 -15.15
N TYR A 324 4.56 1.96 -14.13
CA TYR A 324 5.17 3.23 -13.72
C TYR A 324 6.39 3.05 -12.84
N ASN A 325 6.53 1.90 -12.17
CA ASN A 325 7.58 1.61 -11.18
C ASN A 325 8.80 0.89 -11.78
N VAL A 326 8.93 0.89 -13.10
CA VAL A 326 10.09 0.28 -13.80
C VAL A 326 11.03 1.35 -14.34
N PRO A 327 12.36 1.07 -14.40
CA PRO A 327 13.34 2.04 -14.91
C PRO A 327 13.06 2.46 -16.37
N ALA A 328 12.67 1.52 -17.22
CA ALA A 328 12.33 1.78 -18.61
C ALA A 328 10.81 1.77 -18.81
N LEU A 329 10.23 2.95 -19.03
CA LEU A 329 8.79 3.10 -19.23
C LEU A 329 8.34 2.52 -20.57
N ALA A 330 7.20 1.82 -20.58
CA ALA A 330 6.50 1.42 -21.79
C ALA A 330 5.91 2.64 -22.53
N ASP A 331 5.57 2.43 -23.81
CA ASP A 331 4.96 3.51 -24.62
C ASP A 331 3.49 3.74 -24.28
N ASP A 332 2.79 2.69 -23.80
CA ASP A 332 1.37 2.64 -23.49
C ASP A 332 1.17 2.47 -21.97
N LEU A 333 1.31 3.53 -21.22
CA LEU A 333 1.02 3.54 -19.78
C LEU A 333 -0.49 3.69 -19.54
N PRO A 334 -1.07 2.97 -18.56
CA PRO A 334 -2.45 3.17 -18.17
C PRO A 334 -2.68 4.61 -17.68
N PRO A 335 -3.78 5.29 -18.10
CA PRO A 335 -4.08 6.64 -17.62
C PRO A 335 -4.63 6.66 -16.19
N SER A 336 -4.54 7.82 -15.51
CA SER A 336 -5.31 8.13 -14.31
C SER A 336 -6.54 8.97 -14.73
N PRO A 337 -7.78 8.69 -14.22
CA PRO A 337 -8.09 7.58 -13.31
C PRO A 337 -8.09 6.21 -14.01
N LEU A 338 -7.77 5.16 -13.24
CA LEU A 338 -7.78 3.77 -13.70
C LEU A 338 -9.22 3.22 -13.62
N SER A 339 -9.80 2.90 -14.78
CA SER A 339 -11.16 2.35 -14.84
C SER A 339 -11.23 0.92 -14.30
N PRO A 340 -12.28 0.56 -13.54
CA PRO A 340 -12.48 -0.80 -13.09
C PRO A 340 -12.68 -1.75 -14.28
N PRO A 341 -12.15 -2.99 -14.22
CA PRO A 341 -12.44 -4.02 -15.20
C PRO A 341 -13.92 -4.47 -15.11
N ASP A 342 -14.45 -5.03 -16.20
CA ASP A 342 -15.81 -5.57 -16.25
C ASP A 342 -15.79 -6.97 -16.91
N PRO A 343 -16.12 -8.04 -16.16
CA PRO A 343 -16.46 -8.09 -14.74
C PRO A 343 -15.22 -8.04 -13.82
N VAL A 344 -15.41 -7.60 -12.58
CA VAL A 344 -14.50 -7.87 -11.46
C VAL A 344 -14.86 -9.23 -10.86
N ALA A 345 -13.91 -10.01 -10.35
CA ALA A 345 -14.18 -11.29 -9.71
C ALA A 345 -13.28 -11.48 -8.48
N GLY A 346 -13.88 -11.87 -7.36
CA GLY A 346 -13.15 -12.09 -6.11
C GLY A 346 -12.59 -10.77 -5.54
N PHE A 347 -11.29 -10.77 -5.23
CA PHE A 347 -10.57 -9.63 -4.68
C PHE A 347 -9.43 -9.21 -5.61
N ARG A 348 -9.70 -9.03 -6.91
CA ARG A 348 -8.71 -8.67 -7.94
C ARG A 348 -9.24 -7.60 -8.88
N TRP A 349 -8.33 -6.80 -9.43
CA TRP A 349 -8.61 -5.73 -10.42
C TRP A 349 -8.40 -6.19 -11.87
N SER A 350 -8.30 -7.49 -12.13
CA SER A 350 -8.15 -8.04 -13.47
C SER A 350 -9.17 -9.11 -13.77
N THR A 351 -9.47 -9.29 -15.07
CA THR A 351 -10.38 -10.33 -15.58
C THR A 351 -9.65 -11.63 -15.93
N THR A 352 -8.32 -11.63 -15.89
CA THR A 352 -7.50 -12.77 -16.36
C THR A 352 -6.69 -13.37 -15.22
N ASP A 353 -6.74 -14.69 -15.09
CA ASP A 353 -5.76 -15.47 -14.33
C ASP A 353 -4.42 -15.45 -15.10
N SER A 354 -3.63 -14.39 -14.90
CA SER A 354 -2.31 -14.25 -15.52
C SER A 354 -1.20 -14.83 -14.65
#